data_8e36c39f33bd800230a686f6cd41321d
#
_entry.id   8e36c39f33bd800230a686f6cd41321d
#
_cell.length_a   1.000
_cell.length_b   1.000
_cell.length_c   1.000
_cell.angle_alpha   90.00
_cell.angle_beta   90.00
_cell.angle_gamma   90.00
#
_symmetry.space_group_name_H-M   'P 1'
#
loop_
_entity.id
_entity.type
_entity.pdbx_description
1 polymer ?
#
loop_
_entity_poly.entity_id
_entity_poly.type
_entity_poly.pdbx_seq_one_letter_code
_entity_poly.pdbx_strand_id
1 'polypeptide(L)'
;INTPNINRLAENGLRFNRFYNASRSCPSRASLLTGLYQHQAGIGRMTFDEELPGYRGTISRDAVTIPEVLKNAGYRTSMIGKWHVAETPLREDQRDWLNHQVQHETFTDLSNYPVNRGFDTHYGTIYGVVNYYDPFSLVEGEVPIESVPEGYYITDALSDRAAEEILQSDDTPFFMYLSYTAPHWPLHALPEEIEKHK
;
A
#
# COMPACT_ATOMS: atom_id res chain seq x y z
N ILE A 1 -24.44 2.45 -1.10
CA ILE A 1 -23.20 3.27 -1.06
C ILE A 1 -23.25 4.22 -2.24
N ASN A 2 -23.06 5.50 -1.98
CA ASN A 2 -23.02 6.52 -3.02
C ASN A 2 -21.55 6.72 -3.49
N THR A 3 -21.27 6.41 -4.75
CA THR A 3 -19.93 6.46 -5.33
C THR A 3 -19.93 7.16 -6.70
N PRO A 4 -20.26 8.46 -6.75
CA PRO A 4 -20.54 9.16 -8.02
C PRO A 4 -19.34 9.15 -8.98
N ASN A 5 -18.13 9.29 -8.46
CA ASN A 5 -16.92 9.31 -9.29
C ASN A 5 -16.57 7.91 -9.83
N ILE A 6 -16.70 6.87 -9.00
CA ILE A 6 -16.49 5.46 -9.44
C ILE A 6 -17.57 5.07 -10.45
N ASN A 7 -18.85 5.50 -10.23
CA ASN A 7 -19.93 5.25 -11.18
C ASN A 7 -19.63 5.87 -12.54
N ARG A 8 -19.11 7.10 -12.58
CA ARG A 8 -18.71 7.77 -13.83
C ARG A 8 -17.59 7.05 -14.57
N LEU A 9 -16.60 6.47 -13.84
CA LEU A 9 -15.59 5.60 -14.45
C LEU A 9 -16.25 4.35 -15.05
N ALA A 10 -17.20 3.73 -14.36
CA ALA A 10 -17.90 2.53 -14.81
C ALA A 10 -18.78 2.80 -16.04
N GLU A 11 -19.38 3.98 -16.17
CA GLU A 11 -20.18 4.39 -17.34
C GLU A 11 -19.35 4.50 -18.61
N ASN A 12 -18.07 4.88 -18.48
CA ASN A 12 -17.16 5.07 -19.62
C ASN A 12 -16.14 3.93 -19.77
N GLY A 13 -16.26 2.86 -19.00
CA GLY A 13 -15.32 1.76 -18.95
C GLY A 13 -15.97 0.39 -18.96
N LEU A 14 -15.17 -0.62 -18.66
CA LEU A 14 -15.61 -2.00 -18.50
C LEU A 14 -15.78 -2.33 -17.03
N ARG A 15 -16.99 -2.73 -16.63
CA ARG A 15 -17.31 -3.17 -15.28
C ARG A 15 -17.47 -4.68 -15.23
N PHE A 16 -16.56 -5.36 -14.52
CA PHE A 16 -16.67 -6.78 -14.24
C PHE A 16 -17.66 -7.04 -13.11
N ASN A 17 -18.56 -7.99 -13.25
CA ASN A 17 -19.48 -8.46 -12.24
C ASN A 17 -19.05 -9.77 -11.58
N ARG A 18 -17.99 -10.40 -12.11
CA ARG A 18 -17.34 -11.59 -11.56
C ARG A 18 -15.83 -11.42 -11.69
N PHE A 19 -15.22 -10.87 -10.66
CA PHE A 19 -13.78 -10.65 -10.58
C PHE A 19 -13.26 -11.24 -9.27
N TYR A 20 -12.41 -12.25 -9.38
CA TYR A 20 -11.92 -13.01 -8.23
C TYR A 20 -10.48 -12.61 -7.90
N ASN A 21 -10.13 -12.67 -6.62
CA ASN A 21 -8.80 -12.42 -6.10
C ASN A 21 -8.39 -13.52 -5.12
N ALA A 22 -7.25 -13.38 -4.45
CA ALA A 22 -6.76 -14.34 -3.46
C ALA A 22 -7.46 -14.23 -2.08
N SER A 23 -8.52 -13.45 -1.95
CA SER A 23 -9.36 -13.24 -0.75
C SER A 23 -8.63 -12.74 0.50
N ARG A 24 -7.35 -12.36 0.39
CA ARG A 24 -6.52 -11.75 1.43
C ARG A 24 -5.72 -10.60 0.87
N SER A 25 -5.39 -9.62 1.73
CA SER A 25 -4.69 -8.39 1.34
C SER A 25 -3.33 -8.67 0.68
N CYS A 26 -2.41 -9.30 1.39
CA CYS A 26 -1.04 -9.53 0.90
C CYS A 26 -1.00 -10.38 -0.37
N PRO A 27 -1.64 -11.56 -0.42
CA PRO A 27 -1.68 -12.37 -1.63
C PRO A 27 -2.32 -11.66 -2.82
N SER A 28 -3.44 -10.96 -2.62
CA SER A 28 -4.11 -10.23 -3.70
C SER A 28 -3.26 -9.07 -4.24
N ARG A 29 -2.55 -8.35 -3.36
CA ARG A 29 -1.63 -7.27 -3.76
C ARG A 29 -0.43 -7.82 -4.53
N ALA A 30 0.17 -8.92 -4.05
CA ALA A 30 1.27 -9.57 -4.75
C ALA A 30 0.86 -10.01 -6.16
N SER A 31 -0.30 -10.67 -6.30
CA SER A 31 -0.82 -11.07 -7.60
C SER A 31 -1.13 -9.87 -8.50
N LEU A 32 -1.73 -8.80 -7.96
CA LEU A 32 -2.06 -7.59 -8.71
C LEU A 32 -0.78 -6.91 -9.24
N LEU A 33 0.24 -6.78 -8.39
CA LEU A 33 1.47 -6.08 -8.74
C LEU A 33 2.38 -6.86 -9.69
N THR A 34 2.27 -8.20 -9.76
CA THR A 34 3.20 -9.05 -10.52
C THR A 34 2.54 -9.78 -11.70
N GLY A 35 1.21 -9.90 -11.70
CA GLY A 35 0.49 -10.74 -12.66
C GLY A 35 0.66 -12.24 -12.41
N LEU A 36 1.30 -12.64 -11.31
CA LEU A 36 1.55 -14.04 -10.94
C LEU A 36 0.53 -14.54 -9.91
N TYR A 37 0.42 -15.86 -9.75
CA TYR A 37 -0.23 -16.40 -8.56
C TYR A 37 0.59 -16.03 -7.31
N GLN A 38 -0.10 -15.76 -6.21
CA GLN A 38 0.51 -15.30 -4.96
C GLN A 38 1.64 -16.20 -4.45
N HIS A 39 1.56 -17.52 -4.66
CA HIS A 39 2.61 -18.47 -4.27
C HIS A 39 3.86 -18.34 -5.16
N GLN A 40 3.68 -18.03 -6.45
CA GLN A 40 4.80 -17.75 -7.35
C GLN A 40 5.45 -16.41 -7.01
N ALA A 41 4.65 -15.45 -6.56
CA ALA A 41 5.15 -14.17 -6.10
C ALA A 41 5.81 -14.21 -4.71
N GLY A 42 5.76 -15.35 -3.98
CA GLY A 42 6.37 -15.51 -2.67
C GLY A 42 5.47 -15.18 -1.48
N ILE A 43 4.21 -14.77 -1.71
CA ILE A 43 3.27 -14.36 -0.65
C ILE A 43 1.99 -15.22 -0.72
N GLY A 44 2.12 -16.49 -0.44
CA GLY A 44 0.99 -17.43 -0.44
C GLY A 44 -0.02 -17.18 0.69
N ARG A 45 0.37 -16.49 1.77
CA ARG A 45 -0.47 -16.27 2.95
C ARG A 45 -0.38 -14.84 3.50
N MET A 46 0.59 -14.56 4.36
CA MET A 46 0.82 -13.26 4.99
C MET A 46 2.26 -12.82 4.78
N THR A 47 2.67 -11.75 5.45
CA THR A 47 4.01 -11.15 5.34
C THR A 47 5.01 -11.73 6.35
N PHE A 48 4.81 -12.96 6.80
CA PHE A 48 5.79 -13.69 7.62
C PHE A 48 6.53 -14.69 6.76
N ASP A 49 7.84 -14.81 6.94
CA ASP A 49 8.63 -15.85 6.30
C ASP A 49 8.37 -17.20 6.98
N GLU A 50 7.79 -18.13 6.25
CA GLU A 50 7.54 -19.50 6.70
C GLU A 50 8.64 -20.48 6.15
N GLU A 51 9.76 -19.92 5.63
CA GLU A 51 10.90 -20.65 5.06
C GLU A 51 10.56 -21.54 3.85
N LEU A 52 9.38 -21.36 3.26
CA LEU A 52 8.94 -22.08 2.06
C LEU A 52 8.91 -21.12 0.85
N PRO A 53 9.32 -21.55 -0.36
CA PRO A 53 9.42 -20.66 -1.53
C PRO A 53 8.18 -19.84 -1.83
N GLY A 54 6.98 -20.41 -1.69
CA GLY A 54 5.70 -19.72 -1.90
C GLY A 54 5.21 -18.89 -0.72
N TYR A 55 5.94 -18.83 0.41
CA TYR A 55 5.51 -18.24 1.69
C TYR A 55 6.66 -17.46 2.35
N ARG A 56 7.37 -16.67 1.55
CA ARG A 56 8.52 -15.86 2.01
C ARG A 56 8.11 -14.53 2.65
N GLY A 57 6.81 -14.20 2.61
CA GLY A 57 6.29 -12.99 3.22
C GLY A 57 6.62 -11.69 2.48
N THR A 58 7.42 -11.76 1.43
CA THR A 58 7.78 -10.64 0.56
C THR A 58 7.66 -11.04 -0.91
N ILE A 59 7.48 -10.06 -1.80
CA ILE A 59 7.49 -10.33 -3.25
C ILE A 59 8.88 -10.83 -3.65
N SER A 60 8.93 -12.01 -4.27
CA SER A 60 10.16 -12.60 -4.77
C SER A 60 10.94 -11.64 -5.67
N ARG A 61 12.27 -11.71 -5.63
CA ARG A 61 13.14 -10.93 -6.52
C ARG A 61 13.03 -11.39 -7.98
N ASP A 62 12.60 -12.61 -8.21
CA ASP A 62 12.35 -13.14 -9.56
C ASP A 62 10.98 -12.73 -10.11
N ALA A 63 10.10 -12.16 -9.27
CA ALA A 63 8.80 -11.65 -9.66
C ALA A 63 8.89 -10.16 -10.00
N VAL A 64 8.88 -9.85 -11.30
CA VAL A 64 8.89 -8.48 -11.80
C VAL A 64 7.55 -7.81 -11.49
N THR A 65 7.58 -6.58 -10.99
CA THR A 65 6.37 -5.81 -10.68
C THR A 65 5.95 -4.89 -11.84
N ILE A 66 4.67 -4.50 -11.86
CA ILE A 66 4.15 -3.55 -12.85
C ILE A 66 5.00 -2.27 -12.91
N PRO A 67 5.32 -1.58 -11.79
CA PRO A 67 6.13 -0.37 -11.85
C PRO A 67 7.54 -0.61 -12.37
N GLU A 68 8.19 -1.75 -12.07
CA GLU A 68 9.50 -2.10 -12.66
C GLU A 68 9.45 -2.18 -14.19
N VAL A 69 8.37 -2.72 -14.76
CA VAL A 69 8.17 -2.78 -16.21
C VAL A 69 7.89 -1.40 -16.80
N LEU A 70 6.95 -0.66 -16.20
CA LEU A 70 6.51 0.64 -16.70
C LEU A 70 7.58 1.72 -16.60
N LYS A 71 8.39 1.70 -15.53
CA LYS A 71 9.55 2.59 -15.39
C LYS A 71 10.52 2.43 -16.56
N ASN A 72 10.80 1.19 -16.96
CA ASN A 72 11.64 0.92 -18.13
C ASN A 72 11.01 1.39 -19.46
N ALA A 73 9.68 1.56 -19.49
CA ALA A 73 8.94 2.13 -20.62
C ALA A 73 8.79 3.66 -20.56
N GLY A 74 9.45 4.34 -19.62
CA GLY A 74 9.44 5.80 -19.48
C GLY A 74 8.25 6.35 -18.69
N TYR A 75 7.55 5.52 -17.94
CA TYR A 75 6.50 5.99 -17.03
C TYR A 75 7.12 6.52 -15.73
N ARG A 76 6.57 7.61 -15.20
CA ARG A 76 6.73 7.99 -13.81
C ARG A 76 5.84 7.08 -12.95
N THR A 77 6.39 6.54 -11.87
CA THR A 77 5.70 5.54 -11.06
C THR A 77 5.58 5.98 -9.61
N SER A 78 4.38 5.98 -9.05
CA SER A 78 4.13 6.37 -7.67
C SER A 78 3.30 5.35 -6.90
N MET A 79 3.64 5.16 -5.64
CA MET A 79 2.90 4.35 -4.68
C MET A 79 2.41 5.23 -3.54
N ILE A 80 1.08 5.32 -3.38
CA ILE A 80 0.46 6.11 -2.32
C ILE A 80 -0.45 5.20 -1.51
N GLY A 81 -0.12 5.03 -0.22
CA GLY A 81 -0.92 4.26 0.71
C GLY A 81 -0.28 2.96 1.20
N LYS A 82 -1.10 1.95 1.44
CA LYS A 82 -0.73 0.68 2.06
C LYS A 82 0.06 -0.22 1.11
N TRP A 83 1.30 -0.56 1.50
CA TRP A 83 2.15 -1.53 0.79
C TRP A 83 1.78 -2.97 1.09
N HIS A 84 2.08 -3.47 2.27
CA HIS A 84 1.69 -4.76 2.82
C HIS A 84 2.07 -5.98 1.96
N VAL A 85 3.20 -5.92 1.27
CA VAL A 85 3.82 -7.03 0.51
C VAL A 85 5.32 -7.11 0.75
N ALA A 86 5.75 -6.65 1.91
CA ALA A 86 7.09 -6.79 2.44
C ALA A 86 7.04 -7.61 3.73
N GLU A 87 8.08 -8.40 3.96
CA GLU A 87 8.19 -9.22 5.15
C GLU A 87 8.02 -8.38 6.42
N THR A 88 7.28 -8.94 7.35
CA THR A 88 7.12 -8.40 8.68
C THR A 88 8.03 -9.18 9.62
N PRO A 89 9.18 -8.62 10.07
CA PRO A 89 10.09 -9.30 10.96
C PRO A 89 9.38 -9.69 12.27
N LEU A 90 9.56 -10.94 12.70
CA LEU A 90 9.09 -11.38 14.00
C LEU A 90 9.98 -10.76 15.10
N ARG A 91 9.37 -10.22 16.15
CA ARG A 91 10.06 -9.68 17.32
C ARG A 91 9.65 -10.46 18.55
N GLU A 92 10.59 -10.65 19.48
CA GLU A 92 10.36 -11.40 20.72
C GLU A 92 9.34 -10.68 21.62
N ASP A 93 9.37 -9.36 21.68
CA ASP A 93 8.36 -8.55 22.37
C ASP A 93 7.45 -7.84 21.36
N GLN A 94 6.15 -8.14 21.39
CA GLN A 94 5.17 -7.47 20.57
C GLN A 94 5.03 -5.96 20.87
N ARG A 95 5.50 -5.50 22.03
CA ARG A 95 5.54 -4.08 22.38
C ARG A 95 6.63 -3.33 21.61
N ASP A 96 7.72 -4.00 21.23
CA ASP A 96 8.75 -3.42 20.36
C ASP A 96 8.22 -3.00 19.01
N TRP A 97 7.15 -3.62 18.58
CA TRP A 97 6.41 -3.20 17.37
C TRP A 97 5.83 -1.79 17.49
N LEU A 98 5.31 -1.42 18.66
CA LEU A 98 4.74 -0.10 18.92
C LEU A 98 5.82 0.98 19.07
N ASN A 99 7.01 0.57 19.51
CA ASN A 99 8.14 1.47 19.71
C ASN A 99 9.05 1.59 18.48
N HIS A 100 8.80 0.83 17.44
CA HIS A 100 9.64 0.75 16.26
C HIS A 100 9.82 2.09 15.54
N GLN A 101 8.77 2.88 15.50
CA GLN A 101 8.77 4.23 14.92
C GLN A 101 9.65 5.20 15.70
N VAL A 102 9.74 5.00 17.01
CA VAL A 102 10.55 5.83 17.94
C VAL A 102 12.04 5.48 17.88
N GLN A 103 12.38 4.29 17.39
CA GLN A 103 13.76 3.78 17.37
C GLN A 103 14.48 4.01 16.03
N HIS A 104 13.87 4.71 15.07
CA HIS A 104 14.43 5.00 13.74
C HIS A 104 14.85 3.76 12.94
N GLU A 105 14.36 2.59 13.29
CA GLU A 105 14.66 1.36 12.56
C GLU A 105 13.77 1.21 11.32
N THR A 106 14.28 0.54 10.31
CA THR A 106 13.48 0.18 9.14
C THR A 106 12.43 -0.87 9.49
N PHE A 107 11.24 -0.76 8.89
CA PHE A 107 10.13 -1.66 9.18
C PHE A 107 10.31 -3.06 8.57
N THR A 108 11.17 -3.17 7.57
CA THR A 108 11.59 -4.39 6.89
C THR A 108 12.91 -4.09 6.18
N ASP A 109 13.50 -5.08 5.50
CA ASP A 109 14.64 -4.83 4.62
C ASP A 109 14.27 -3.77 3.57
N LEU A 110 15.10 -2.72 3.44
CA LEU A 110 14.86 -1.60 2.52
C LEU A 110 14.64 -2.05 1.09
N SER A 111 15.30 -3.13 0.68
CA SER A 111 15.11 -3.68 -0.64
C SER A 111 13.67 -4.14 -0.95
N ASN A 112 12.84 -4.31 0.09
CA ASN A 112 11.43 -4.66 -0.04
C ASN A 112 10.49 -3.45 -0.03
N TYR A 113 11.04 -2.23 0.14
CA TYR A 113 10.24 -1.00 0.08
C TYR A 113 9.77 -0.72 -1.35
N PRO A 114 8.65 0.00 -1.51
CA PRO A 114 8.10 0.32 -2.84
C PRO A 114 9.11 0.94 -3.79
N VAL A 115 9.92 1.89 -3.31
CA VAL A 115 10.92 2.58 -4.13
C VAL A 115 12.01 1.65 -4.67
N ASN A 116 12.27 0.54 -4.02
CA ASN A 116 13.19 -0.52 -4.44
C ASN A 116 12.49 -1.65 -5.23
N ARG A 117 11.19 -1.47 -5.51
CA ARG A 117 10.36 -2.38 -6.31
C ARG A 117 9.68 -1.63 -7.45
N GLY A 118 10.40 -0.66 -8.03
CA GLY A 118 10.08 0.02 -9.26
C GLY A 118 9.29 1.32 -9.14
N PHE A 119 8.89 1.75 -7.95
CA PHE A 119 8.27 3.05 -7.76
C PHE A 119 9.31 4.16 -7.61
N ASP A 120 9.09 5.30 -8.26
CA ASP A 120 9.93 6.49 -8.13
C ASP A 120 9.65 7.22 -6.81
N THR A 121 8.38 7.22 -6.38
CA THR A 121 7.93 7.85 -5.14
C THR A 121 7.08 6.89 -4.32
N HIS A 122 7.12 7.06 -3.00
CA HIS A 122 6.24 6.37 -2.06
C HIS A 122 5.88 7.30 -0.90
N TYR A 123 4.60 7.35 -0.58
CA TYR A 123 4.07 7.91 0.66
C TYR A 123 2.99 6.98 1.20
N GLY A 124 3.20 6.38 2.35
CA GLY A 124 2.22 5.45 2.92
C GLY A 124 2.79 4.50 3.95
N THR A 125 2.04 3.46 4.26
CA THR A 125 2.39 2.51 5.31
C THR A 125 3.00 1.22 4.75
N ILE A 126 4.08 0.75 5.36
CA ILE A 126 4.70 -0.53 5.01
C ILE A 126 3.82 -1.68 5.47
N TYR A 127 3.27 -1.61 6.67
CA TYR A 127 2.41 -2.66 7.23
C TYR A 127 0.93 -2.49 6.86
N GLY A 128 0.16 -3.53 7.15
CA GLY A 128 -1.21 -3.66 6.67
C GLY A 128 -2.29 -3.10 7.57
N VAL A 129 -2.00 -2.91 8.86
CA VAL A 129 -2.97 -2.48 9.88
C VAL A 129 -2.39 -1.31 10.64
N VAL A 130 -3.08 -0.19 10.63
CA VAL A 130 -2.61 1.04 11.29
C VAL A 130 -3.79 1.81 11.89
N ASN A 131 -3.50 2.64 12.89
CA ASN A 131 -4.40 3.69 13.34
C ASN A 131 -4.51 4.76 12.23
N TYR A 132 -5.72 5.25 11.96
CA TYR A 132 -5.92 6.23 10.86
C TYR A 132 -5.54 7.65 11.24
N TYR A 133 -5.47 7.95 12.53
CA TYR A 133 -5.11 9.28 13.05
C TYR A 133 -3.63 9.36 13.45
N ASP A 134 -3.00 8.21 13.72
CA ASP A 134 -1.59 8.08 14.08
C ASP A 134 -1.06 6.76 13.50
N PRO A 135 -0.79 6.73 12.18
CA PRO A 135 -0.46 5.50 11.49
C PRO A 135 0.96 5.04 11.77
N PHE A 136 1.07 3.90 12.40
CA PHE A 136 2.33 3.16 12.52
C PHE A 136 2.87 2.75 11.14
N SER A 137 4.20 2.70 11.00
CA SER A 137 4.90 2.36 9.75
C SER A 137 4.65 3.31 8.56
N LEU A 138 4.26 4.55 8.82
CA LEU A 138 4.18 5.58 7.79
C LEU A 138 5.59 6.00 7.38
N VAL A 139 5.82 6.03 6.08
CA VAL A 139 7.12 6.42 5.50
C VAL A 139 6.92 7.31 4.27
N GLU A 140 7.93 8.13 3.97
CA GLU A 140 8.09 8.80 2.68
C GLU A 140 9.38 8.30 2.02
N GLY A 141 9.24 7.65 0.87
CA GLY A 141 10.34 6.90 0.27
C GLY A 141 10.81 5.77 1.17
N GLU A 142 11.97 5.92 1.77
CA GLU A 142 12.56 4.99 2.75
C GLU A 142 12.56 5.55 4.17
N VAL A 143 12.18 6.83 4.34
CA VAL A 143 12.32 7.55 5.60
C VAL A 143 11.07 7.41 6.45
N PRO A 144 11.17 6.86 7.67
CA PRO A 144 10.05 6.80 8.60
C PRO A 144 9.54 8.20 8.99
N ILE A 145 8.22 8.36 9.03
CA ILE A 145 7.56 9.54 9.57
C ILE A 145 7.23 9.25 11.03
N GLU A 146 7.94 9.92 11.94
CA GLU A 146 7.90 9.63 13.37
C GLU A 146 6.61 10.12 14.04
N SER A 147 6.06 11.23 13.55
CA SER A 147 4.85 11.82 14.08
C SER A 147 4.07 12.53 12.99
N VAL A 148 2.78 12.59 13.16
CA VAL A 148 1.85 13.30 12.28
C VAL A 148 1.26 14.51 13.00
N PRO A 149 0.83 15.56 12.28
CA PRO A 149 0.24 16.75 12.90
C PRO A 149 -1.10 16.42 13.58
N GLU A 150 -1.51 17.29 14.52
CA GLU A 150 -2.84 17.21 15.11
C GLU A 150 -3.91 17.33 14.02
N GLY A 151 -4.94 16.49 14.11
CA GLY A 151 -6.01 16.42 13.10
C GLY A 151 -5.67 15.58 11.88
N TYR A 152 -4.51 14.94 11.84
CA TYR A 152 -4.16 14.03 10.74
C TYR A 152 -5.18 12.89 10.59
N TYR A 153 -5.55 12.62 9.35
CA TYR A 153 -6.36 11.46 8.98
C TYR A 153 -5.81 10.86 7.69
N ILE A 154 -5.32 9.63 7.77
CA ILE A 154 -4.55 9.01 6.68
C ILE A 154 -5.31 8.93 5.35
N THR A 155 -6.64 8.74 5.38
CA THR A 155 -7.43 8.64 4.15
C THR A 155 -7.40 9.96 3.37
N ASP A 156 -7.51 11.08 4.05
CA ASP A 156 -7.43 12.41 3.45
C ASP A 156 -6.00 12.71 2.98
N ALA A 157 -5.01 12.45 3.83
CA ALA A 157 -3.60 12.65 3.48
C ALA A 157 -3.17 11.87 2.24
N LEU A 158 -3.64 10.62 2.07
CA LEU A 158 -3.38 9.84 0.86
C LEU A 158 -4.08 10.42 -0.37
N SER A 159 -5.32 10.93 -0.19
CA SER A 159 -6.08 11.57 -1.27
C SER A 159 -5.43 12.86 -1.73
N ASP A 160 -5.01 13.70 -0.78
CA ASP A 160 -4.35 14.98 -1.04
C ASP A 160 -3.01 14.75 -1.77
N ARG A 161 -2.20 13.81 -1.27
CA ARG A 161 -0.94 13.45 -1.92
C ARG A 161 -1.14 12.96 -3.35
N ALA A 162 -2.16 12.12 -3.58
CA ALA A 162 -2.47 11.64 -4.92
C ALA A 162 -2.92 12.78 -5.84
N ALA A 163 -3.75 13.68 -5.35
CA ALA A 163 -4.19 14.86 -6.11
C ALA A 163 -3.02 15.78 -6.44
N GLU A 164 -2.13 16.05 -5.49
CA GLU A 164 -0.92 16.86 -5.71
C GLU A 164 -0.02 16.27 -6.80
N GLU A 165 0.25 14.97 -6.75
CA GLU A 165 1.09 14.30 -7.75
C GLU A 165 0.46 14.30 -9.16
N ILE A 166 -0.88 14.19 -9.25
CA ILE A 166 -1.60 14.30 -10.52
C ILE A 166 -1.53 15.73 -11.06
N LEU A 167 -1.75 16.74 -10.21
CA LEU A 167 -1.74 18.15 -10.61
C LEU A 167 -0.33 18.63 -11.02
N GLN A 168 0.72 18.05 -10.45
CA GLN A 168 2.11 18.34 -10.79
C GLN A 168 2.60 17.53 -11.99
N SER A 169 1.78 16.63 -12.54
CA SER A 169 2.19 15.82 -13.69
C SER A 169 2.33 16.69 -14.95
N ASP A 170 3.41 16.46 -15.67
CA ASP A 170 3.66 16.96 -17.02
C ASP A 170 3.10 15.99 -18.08
N ASP A 171 3.57 16.09 -19.31
CA ASP A 171 3.17 15.19 -20.41
C ASP A 171 3.76 13.76 -20.28
N THR A 172 4.57 13.49 -19.26
CA THR A 172 5.13 12.16 -19.02
C THR A 172 4.01 11.20 -18.56
N PRO A 173 3.85 10.04 -19.20
CA PRO A 173 2.87 9.06 -18.74
C PRO A 173 3.21 8.62 -17.31
N PHE A 174 2.18 8.43 -16.49
CA PHE A 174 2.40 7.99 -15.11
C PHE A 174 1.58 6.75 -14.75
N PHE A 175 2.09 6.00 -13.82
CA PHE A 175 1.41 4.90 -13.14
C PHE A 175 1.35 5.19 -11.65
N MET A 176 0.14 5.30 -11.11
CA MET A 176 -0.08 5.51 -9.68
C MET A 176 -0.80 4.31 -9.08
N TYR A 177 -0.20 3.71 -8.06
CA TYR A 177 -0.85 2.70 -7.23
C TYR A 177 -1.39 3.36 -5.95
N LEU A 178 -2.64 3.87 -6.02
CA LEU A 178 -3.34 4.46 -4.89
C LEU A 178 -4.05 3.36 -4.10
N SER A 179 -3.55 3.08 -2.92
CA SER A 179 -3.94 1.93 -2.11
C SER A 179 -4.33 2.32 -0.69
N TYR A 180 -5.60 2.69 -0.51
CA TYR A 180 -6.11 3.09 0.80
C TYR A 180 -6.01 1.99 1.86
N THR A 181 -5.82 2.41 3.12
CA THR A 181 -5.94 1.53 4.28
C THR A 181 -7.42 1.25 4.59
N ALA A 182 -8.27 2.23 4.41
CA ALA A 182 -9.72 2.09 4.55
C ALA A 182 -10.28 1.03 3.56
N PRO A 183 -11.30 0.26 3.94
CA PRO A 183 -12.06 0.26 5.21
C PRO A 183 -11.59 -0.81 6.22
N HIS A 184 -10.30 -1.10 6.32
CA HIS A 184 -9.76 -2.08 7.27
C HIS A 184 -10.02 -1.63 8.72
N TRP A 185 -10.16 -2.59 9.66
CA TRP A 185 -10.18 -2.21 11.07
C TRP A 185 -8.87 -1.46 11.44
N PRO A 186 -8.92 -0.54 12.41
CA PRO A 186 -9.91 -0.34 13.47
C PRO A 186 -11.20 0.42 13.09
N LEU A 187 -11.55 0.53 11.82
CA LEU A 187 -12.80 1.12 11.33
C LEU A 187 -12.95 2.60 11.72
N HIS A 188 -11.85 3.32 11.77
CA HIS A 188 -11.86 4.75 12.04
C HIS A 188 -12.53 5.52 10.90
N ALA A 189 -13.39 6.46 11.25
CA ALA A 189 -13.98 7.41 10.31
C ALA A 189 -14.14 8.77 10.98
N LEU A 190 -14.11 9.82 10.18
CA LEU A 190 -14.35 11.17 10.68
C LEU A 190 -15.80 11.30 11.17
N PRO A 191 -16.06 12.07 12.24
CA PRO A 191 -17.40 12.21 12.79
C PRO A 191 -18.45 12.66 11.76
N GLU A 192 -18.08 13.58 10.89
CA GLU A 192 -18.94 14.07 9.80
C GLU A 192 -19.28 13.01 8.76
N GLU A 193 -18.38 12.06 8.52
CA GLU A 193 -18.66 10.94 7.63
C GLU A 193 -19.61 9.93 8.28
N ILE A 194 -19.46 9.69 9.59
CA ILE A 194 -20.37 8.83 10.35
C ILE A 194 -21.79 9.42 10.34
N GLU A 195 -21.93 10.72 10.53
CA GLU A 195 -23.25 11.39 10.54
C GLU A 195 -24.00 11.26 9.20
N LYS A 196 -23.29 11.21 8.07
CA LYS A 196 -23.91 11.04 6.74
C LYS A 196 -24.60 9.67 6.56
N HIS A 197 -24.29 8.72 7.43
CA HIS A 197 -24.77 7.33 7.31
C HIS A 197 -25.65 6.86 8.48
N LYS A 198 -26.03 7.78 9.36
CA LYS A 198 -27.05 7.55 10.40
C LYS A 198 -28.44 7.76 9.85
#